data_189f790969785ba4c4f83559ecee8ab3
#
_entry.id   189f790969785ba4c4f83559ecee8ab3
#
_cell.length_a   1.000
_cell.length_b   1.000
_cell.length_c   1.000
_cell.angle_alpha   90.00
_cell.angle_beta   90.00
_cell.angle_gamma   90.00
#
_symmetry.space_group_name_H-M   'P 1'
#
loop_
_entity.id
_entity.type
_entity.pdbx_description
1 polymer ?
#
loop_
_entity_poly.entity_id
_entity_poly.type
_entity_poly.pdbx_seq_one_letter_code
_entity_poly.pdbx_strand_id
1 'polypeptide(L)'
;MATLQDYRNERLRKLETLRQLGVEPYPAKSERTHTCAEVLSKYNELAGKEVVVAGRVASIRSFGKLAFIKLRDQSGDVQLYLQRDDVAELDAARGVLGMKQLKLLDTGDFIEAKGVMTTTQTGEKSVGVRELRLLTKSLRPMPEKLENKEERLRRRYVDMNVNPEVRERFIRRSKFWQATRDYLNSHGFIEINVPVLEHTTGGADANPFVTHMDALGDQQFYLRISHELPLKRLIGAGFEKVYDLGPRFRNENYSDEHLPEHIAMEWYAAYWDWKQGMRFMESMYKDVLQKTFGTLQFQLGKFNVDMSGEWEVWDYAEVIRKHYGIDVYNTTIEEVATKLKEYNLEVEKTDSIPRSIDKLWKNIRKDVAGPVWLVNTPKFISPLSKTNPENPETVERFQPVIAGSELGNGFSELNDPIDQLNRFLEQQQMRDAGDEEAMMLDIDYVEMLEYGMPPACGWGYSERVFWIFEGVTAREGVPFPQLKSEIDETTRAIYPQVNL
;
A
#
# COMPACT_ATOMS: atom_id res chain seq x y z
N MET A 1 30.04 -23.99 10.36
CA MET A 1 28.65 -24.14 9.87
C MET A 1 28.65 -24.10 8.36
N ALA A 2 27.78 -24.87 7.69
CA ALA A 2 27.65 -24.80 6.24
C ALA A 2 27.19 -23.42 5.80
N THR A 3 27.76 -22.87 4.75
CA THR A 3 27.40 -21.55 4.20
C THR A 3 26.20 -21.67 3.26
N LEU A 4 25.58 -20.53 2.90
CA LEU A 4 24.51 -20.51 1.89
C LEU A 4 25.00 -21.09 0.55
N GLN A 5 26.28 -20.88 0.21
CA GLN A 5 26.87 -21.42 -0.99
C GLN A 5 27.00 -22.95 -0.94
N ASP A 6 27.32 -23.52 0.23
CA ASP A 6 27.39 -24.98 0.42
C ASP A 6 26.02 -25.62 0.23
N TYR A 7 24.97 -25.06 0.85
CA TYR A 7 23.57 -25.50 0.66
C TYR A 7 23.15 -25.43 -0.80
N ARG A 8 23.48 -24.31 -1.46
CA ARG A 8 23.12 -24.13 -2.88
C ARG A 8 23.84 -25.17 -3.75
N ASN A 9 25.12 -25.41 -3.52
CA ASN A 9 25.91 -26.38 -4.29
C ASN A 9 25.38 -27.80 -4.10
N GLU A 10 24.95 -28.17 -2.91
CA GLU A 10 24.31 -29.47 -2.67
C GLU A 10 22.97 -29.59 -3.42
N ARG A 11 22.16 -28.56 -3.39
CA ARG A 11 20.89 -28.54 -4.12
C ARG A 11 21.07 -28.55 -5.65
N LEU A 12 22.12 -27.94 -6.15
CA LEU A 12 22.50 -28.06 -7.57
C LEU A 12 22.88 -29.51 -7.94
N ARG A 13 23.61 -30.24 -7.07
CA ARG A 13 23.89 -31.66 -7.30
C ARG A 13 22.60 -32.50 -7.31
N LYS A 14 21.67 -32.23 -6.40
CA LYS A 14 20.35 -32.89 -6.37
C LYS A 14 19.52 -32.58 -7.63
N LEU A 15 19.56 -31.34 -8.10
CA LEU A 15 18.93 -30.91 -9.34
C LEU A 15 19.52 -31.69 -10.55
N GLU A 16 20.84 -31.78 -10.64
CA GLU A 16 21.49 -32.52 -11.70
C GLU A 16 21.16 -34.02 -11.65
N THR A 17 21.09 -34.59 -10.45
CA THR A 17 20.68 -36.00 -10.27
C THR A 17 19.24 -36.22 -10.75
N LEU A 18 18.32 -35.30 -10.50
CA LEU A 18 16.95 -35.36 -10.99
C LEU A 18 16.88 -35.36 -12.53
N ARG A 19 17.66 -34.48 -13.16
CA ARG A 19 17.79 -34.42 -14.63
C ARG A 19 18.38 -35.71 -15.22
N GLN A 20 19.40 -36.28 -14.59
CA GLN A 20 20.01 -37.54 -15.00
C GLN A 20 19.03 -38.72 -14.87
N LEU A 21 18.10 -38.67 -13.93
CA LEU A 21 16.97 -39.62 -13.81
C LEU A 21 15.86 -39.39 -14.86
N GLY A 22 15.98 -38.36 -15.70
CA GLY A 22 14.98 -37.98 -16.69
C GLY A 22 13.77 -37.26 -16.12
N VAL A 23 13.82 -36.82 -14.87
CA VAL A 23 12.75 -36.06 -14.22
C VAL A 23 12.88 -34.57 -14.59
N GLU A 24 11.83 -33.96 -15.12
CA GLU A 24 11.74 -32.52 -15.33
C GLU A 24 11.52 -31.79 -13.98
N PRO A 25 12.51 -31.04 -13.47
CA PRO A 25 12.40 -30.43 -12.15
C PRO A 25 11.62 -29.10 -12.11
N TYR A 26 11.21 -28.60 -13.28
CA TYR A 26 10.44 -27.35 -13.45
C TYR A 26 9.32 -27.51 -14.49
N PRO A 27 8.38 -28.45 -14.29
CA PRO A 27 7.31 -28.68 -15.25
C PRO A 27 6.39 -27.44 -15.35
N ALA A 28 5.82 -27.22 -16.55
CA ALA A 28 4.93 -26.10 -16.79
C ALA A 28 3.52 -26.26 -16.20
N LYS A 29 3.14 -27.49 -15.79
CA LYS A 29 1.78 -27.81 -15.34
C LYS A 29 1.76 -28.47 -13.95
N SER A 30 0.73 -28.11 -13.18
CA SER A 30 0.25 -28.82 -12.01
C SER A 30 -1.17 -29.33 -12.26
N GLU A 31 -1.49 -30.48 -11.71
CA GLU A 31 -2.82 -31.11 -11.77
C GLU A 31 -3.62 -30.85 -10.47
N ARG A 32 -3.24 -29.85 -9.68
CA ARG A 32 -3.88 -29.49 -8.43
C ARG A 32 -5.38 -29.33 -8.57
N THR A 33 -6.14 -30.04 -7.75
CA THR A 33 -7.60 -29.98 -7.71
C THR A 33 -8.13 -29.18 -6.51
N HIS A 34 -7.39 -29.18 -5.39
CA HIS A 34 -7.82 -28.57 -4.12
C HIS A 34 -6.69 -27.79 -3.46
N THR A 35 -7.06 -26.77 -2.68
CA THR A 35 -6.15 -26.08 -1.77
C THR A 35 -5.91 -26.89 -0.49
N CYS A 36 -4.87 -26.56 0.27
CA CYS A 36 -4.60 -27.17 1.57
C CYS A 36 -5.77 -27.00 2.56
N ALA A 37 -6.38 -25.81 2.61
CA ALA A 37 -7.52 -25.56 3.49
C ALA A 37 -8.79 -26.30 3.03
N GLU A 38 -9.04 -26.40 1.73
CA GLU A 38 -10.22 -27.11 1.22
C GLU A 38 -10.22 -28.59 1.58
N VAL A 39 -9.07 -29.29 1.44
CA VAL A 39 -9.02 -30.72 1.79
C VAL A 39 -9.21 -30.96 3.29
N LEU A 40 -8.84 -30.00 4.14
CA LEU A 40 -9.08 -30.09 5.58
C LEU A 40 -10.52 -29.72 5.98
N SER A 41 -11.06 -28.63 5.43
CA SER A 41 -12.43 -28.18 5.73
C SER A 41 -13.49 -29.13 5.20
N LYS A 42 -13.27 -29.69 4.02
CA LYS A 42 -14.16 -30.66 3.36
C LYS A 42 -13.78 -32.11 3.65
N TYR A 43 -13.03 -32.40 4.73
CA TYR A 43 -12.50 -33.72 5.00
C TYR A 43 -13.57 -34.84 4.94
N ASN A 44 -14.72 -34.62 5.57
CA ASN A 44 -15.78 -35.63 5.60
C ASN A 44 -16.37 -35.94 4.22
N GLU A 45 -16.40 -34.96 3.32
CA GLU A 45 -16.86 -35.10 1.94
C GLU A 45 -15.82 -35.79 1.04
N LEU A 46 -14.54 -35.54 1.35
CA LEU A 46 -13.38 -35.98 0.59
C LEU A 46 -12.76 -37.28 1.14
N ALA A 47 -13.21 -37.77 2.30
CA ALA A 47 -12.70 -38.99 2.90
C ALA A 47 -12.80 -40.15 1.93
N GLY A 48 -11.69 -40.83 1.67
CA GLY A 48 -11.60 -41.93 0.69
C GLY A 48 -11.61 -41.49 -0.77
N LYS A 49 -11.77 -40.20 -1.11
CA LYS A 49 -11.70 -39.69 -2.48
C LYS A 49 -10.28 -39.23 -2.82
N GLU A 50 -9.97 -39.35 -4.11
CA GLU A 50 -8.71 -38.88 -4.63
C GLU A 50 -8.69 -37.35 -4.72
N VAL A 51 -7.61 -36.75 -4.25
CA VAL A 51 -7.33 -35.31 -4.30
C VAL A 51 -5.92 -35.08 -4.82
N VAL A 52 -5.69 -33.92 -5.43
CA VAL A 52 -4.37 -33.45 -5.81
C VAL A 52 -4.13 -32.09 -5.13
N VAL A 53 -3.12 -32.02 -4.29
CA VAL A 53 -2.68 -30.80 -3.59
C VAL A 53 -1.29 -30.41 -4.05
N ALA A 54 -1.01 -29.12 -4.12
CA ALA A 54 0.30 -28.63 -4.49
C ALA A 54 0.70 -27.42 -3.61
N GLY A 55 1.99 -27.32 -3.29
CA GLY A 55 2.48 -26.25 -2.45
C GLY A 55 3.98 -26.37 -2.17
N ARG A 56 4.45 -25.51 -1.27
CA ARG A 56 5.84 -25.49 -0.81
C ARG A 56 6.05 -26.50 0.32
N VAL A 57 7.12 -27.25 0.27
CA VAL A 57 7.57 -28.11 1.36
C VAL A 57 8.03 -27.26 2.54
N ALA A 58 7.28 -27.30 3.64
CA ALA A 58 7.63 -26.61 4.88
C ALA A 58 8.53 -27.47 5.78
N SER A 59 8.30 -28.78 5.82
CA SER A 59 9.18 -29.73 6.53
C SER A 59 9.08 -31.14 5.96
N ILE A 60 10.15 -31.93 6.12
CA ILE A 60 10.20 -33.35 5.75
C ILE A 60 10.70 -34.13 6.95
N ARG A 61 9.99 -35.18 7.33
CA ARG A 61 10.40 -36.14 8.36
C ARG A 61 10.28 -37.55 7.83
N SER A 62 11.37 -38.31 7.82
CA SER A 62 11.40 -39.68 7.29
C SER A 62 11.76 -40.69 8.38
N PHE A 63 11.04 -41.81 8.43
CA PHE A 63 11.17 -42.87 9.42
C PHE A 63 11.14 -44.23 8.71
N GLY A 64 12.24 -44.64 8.14
CA GLY A 64 12.40 -45.91 7.45
C GLY A 64 11.41 -46.06 6.26
N LYS A 65 10.27 -46.76 6.47
CA LYS A 65 9.24 -46.96 5.43
C LYS A 65 8.18 -45.85 5.37
N LEU A 66 8.23 -44.91 6.30
CA LEU A 66 7.26 -43.81 6.43
C LEU A 66 7.92 -42.46 6.22
N ALA A 67 7.19 -41.52 5.64
CA ALA A 67 7.58 -40.12 5.64
C ALA A 67 6.37 -39.22 5.81
N PHE A 68 6.63 -38.05 6.40
CA PHE A 68 5.65 -36.98 6.57
C PHE A 68 6.21 -35.72 5.94
N ILE A 69 5.44 -35.08 5.10
CA ILE A 69 5.78 -33.78 4.53
C ILE A 69 4.69 -32.80 4.93
N LYS A 70 5.09 -31.67 5.51
CA LYS A 70 4.22 -30.54 5.73
C LYS A 70 4.22 -29.69 4.46
N LEU A 71 3.09 -29.67 3.76
CA LEU A 71 2.89 -28.90 2.53
C LEU A 71 2.15 -27.61 2.84
N ARG A 72 2.63 -26.51 2.33
CA ARG A 72 2.06 -25.17 2.53
C ARG A 72 1.68 -24.52 1.21
N ASP A 73 0.44 -24.03 1.12
CA ASP A 73 0.01 -23.12 0.06
C ASP A 73 -0.51 -21.79 0.64
N GLN A 74 -1.15 -20.96 -0.18
CA GLN A 74 -1.70 -19.66 0.28
C GLN A 74 -2.79 -19.85 1.33
N SER A 75 -3.54 -20.93 1.28
CA SER A 75 -4.69 -21.20 2.14
C SER A 75 -4.32 -21.77 3.52
N GLY A 76 -3.13 -22.35 3.65
CA GLY A 76 -2.65 -22.96 4.89
C GLY A 76 -1.74 -24.17 4.68
N ASP A 77 -1.67 -25.01 5.69
CA ASP A 77 -0.81 -26.19 5.72
C ASP A 77 -1.64 -27.48 5.69
N VAL A 78 -1.14 -28.52 5.02
CA VAL A 78 -1.67 -29.88 5.10
C VAL A 78 -0.54 -30.87 5.28
N GLN A 79 -0.78 -31.96 6.03
CA GLN A 79 0.17 -33.06 6.15
C GLN A 79 0.00 -34.05 4.98
N LEU A 80 1.11 -34.38 4.34
CA LEU A 80 1.20 -35.50 3.43
C LEU A 80 1.77 -36.69 4.20
N TYR A 81 1.09 -37.83 4.10
CA TYR A 81 1.50 -39.10 4.68
C TYR A 81 1.95 -40.05 3.56
N LEU A 82 3.19 -40.45 3.59
CA LEU A 82 3.80 -41.32 2.60
C LEU A 82 4.19 -42.65 3.23
N GLN A 83 3.64 -43.74 2.72
CA GLN A 83 4.00 -45.11 3.10
C GLN A 83 4.64 -45.79 1.89
N ARG A 84 5.77 -46.47 2.07
CA ARG A 84 6.56 -47.02 0.96
C ARG A 84 5.74 -47.89 0.02
N ASP A 85 4.86 -48.69 0.58
CA ASP A 85 4.09 -49.70 -0.18
C ASP A 85 2.88 -49.09 -0.92
N ASP A 86 2.53 -47.82 -0.60
CA ASP A 86 1.41 -47.08 -1.20
C ASP A 86 1.87 -46.07 -2.26
N VAL A 87 3.12 -45.56 -2.14
CA VAL A 87 3.68 -44.54 -3.06
C VAL A 87 4.21 -45.23 -4.32
N ALA A 88 3.80 -44.73 -5.49
CA ALA A 88 4.31 -45.17 -6.77
C ALA A 88 5.82 -45.13 -6.86
N GLU A 89 6.41 -45.99 -7.63
CA GLU A 89 7.82 -45.93 -7.94
C GLU A 89 8.14 -44.77 -8.90
N LEU A 90 9.43 -44.53 -9.11
CA LEU A 90 9.92 -43.50 -10.03
C LEU A 90 9.36 -43.74 -11.45
N ASP A 91 8.60 -42.78 -11.96
CA ASP A 91 8.20 -42.68 -13.36
C ASP A 91 8.66 -41.30 -13.90
N ALA A 92 9.84 -41.28 -14.50
CA ALA A 92 10.47 -40.05 -14.98
C ALA A 92 9.66 -39.38 -16.08
N ALA A 93 9.00 -40.14 -16.95
CA ALA A 93 8.21 -39.61 -18.06
C ALA A 93 7.00 -38.79 -17.56
N ARG A 94 6.44 -39.17 -16.40
CA ARG A 94 5.34 -38.47 -15.74
C ARG A 94 5.82 -37.50 -14.64
N GLY A 95 7.12 -37.46 -14.37
CA GLY A 95 7.72 -36.66 -13.29
C GLY A 95 7.39 -37.18 -11.89
N VAL A 96 6.93 -38.45 -11.75
CA VAL A 96 6.59 -39.05 -10.45
C VAL A 96 7.85 -39.52 -9.74
N LEU A 97 7.97 -39.13 -8.48
CA LEU A 97 9.10 -39.51 -7.59
C LEU A 97 8.67 -40.66 -6.67
N GLY A 98 9.51 -41.67 -6.56
CA GLY A 98 9.34 -42.74 -5.57
C GLY A 98 9.98 -42.40 -4.21
N MET A 99 9.75 -43.26 -3.21
CA MET A 99 10.27 -43.08 -1.84
C MET A 99 11.82 -42.92 -1.79
N LYS A 100 12.53 -43.55 -2.71
CA LYS A 100 14.01 -43.43 -2.78
C LYS A 100 14.47 -42.03 -3.19
N GLN A 101 13.63 -41.29 -3.95
CA GLN A 101 13.92 -39.95 -4.43
C GLN A 101 13.58 -38.87 -3.43
N LEU A 102 12.92 -39.15 -2.30
CA LEU A 102 12.62 -38.16 -1.25
C LEU A 102 13.86 -37.45 -0.73
N LYS A 103 15.03 -38.12 -0.74
CA LYS A 103 16.35 -37.53 -0.37
C LYS A 103 16.78 -36.41 -1.31
N LEU A 104 16.19 -36.30 -2.51
CA LEU A 104 16.47 -35.25 -3.48
C LEU A 104 15.58 -34.00 -3.25
N LEU A 105 14.53 -34.13 -2.44
CA LEU A 105 13.69 -33.01 -2.02
C LEU A 105 14.32 -32.28 -0.84
N ASP A 106 14.04 -30.99 -0.78
CA ASP A 106 14.42 -30.10 0.31
C ASP A 106 13.27 -29.24 0.77
N THR A 107 13.35 -28.70 1.98
CA THR A 107 12.46 -27.63 2.42
C THR A 107 12.57 -26.44 1.48
N GLY A 108 11.44 -25.87 1.09
CA GLY A 108 11.37 -24.82 0.10
C GLY A 108 11.07 -25.28 -1.32
N ASP A 109 11.23 -26.56 -1.66
CA ASP A 109 10.78 -27.11 -2.95
C ASP A 109 9.28 -26.99 -3.10
N PHE A 110 8.79 -26.84 -4.32
CA PHE A 110 7.34 -27.01 -4.60
C PHE A 110 7.09 -28.41 -5.12
N ILE A 111 6.10 -29.05 -4.55
CA ILE A 111 5.68 -30.41 -4.92
C ILE A 111 4.17 -30.47 -5.14
N GLU A 112 3.76 -31.48 -5.84
CA GLU A 112 2.39 -31.88 -6.03
C GLU A 112 2.23 -33.31 -5.49
N ALA A 113 1.18 -33.54 -4.73
CA ALA A 113 0.86 -34.84 -4.16
C ALA A 113 -0.58 -35.23 -4.55
N LYS A 114 -0.70 -36.36 -5.25
CA LYS A 114 -1.93 -37.02 -5.56
C LYS A 114 -2.14 -38.16 -4.57
N GLY A 115 -3.31 -38.22 -3.96
CA GLY A 115 -3.58 -39.25 -2.96
C GLY A 115 -5.00 -39.23 -2.46
N VAL A 116 -5.24 -39.91 -1.34
CA VAL A 116 -6.58 -40.07 -0.76
C VAL A 116 -6.59 -39.42 0.63
N MET A 117 -7.66 -38.70 0.94
CA MET A 117 -7.83 -38.16 2.29
C MET A 117 -7.95 -39.28 3.32
N THR A 118 -7.10 -39.21 4.34
CA THR A 118 -6.98 -40.22 5.39
C THR A 118 -6.72 -39.55 6.76
N THR A 119 -6.84 -40.33 7.82
CA THR A 119 -6.44 -39.96 9.17
C THR A 119 -5.28 -40.87 9.62
N THR A 120 -4.19 -40.28 10.12
CA THR A 120 -3.08 -41.04 10.66
C THR A 120 -3.45 -41.71 12.00
N GLN A 121 -2.62 -42.62 12.48
CA GLN A 121 -2.84 -43.28 13.80
C GLN A 121 -2.90 -42.30 14.97
N THR A 122 -2.30 -41.11 14.84
CA THR A 122 -2.33 -40.04 15.85
C THR A 122 -3.55 -39.10 15.70
N GLY A 123 -4.45 -39.35 14.75
CA GLY A 123 -5.65 -38.56 14.53
C GLY A 123 -5.47 -37.37 13.57
N GLU A 124 -4.28 -37.18 12.97
CA GLU A 124 -4.01 -36.06 12.05
C GLU A 124 -4.66 -36.32 10.68
N LYS A 125 -5.50 -35.37 10.23
CA LYS A 125 -6.08 -35.38 8.88
C LYS A 125 -4.99 -35.10 7.85
N SER A 126 -4.79 -36.03 6.91
CA SER A 126 -3.65 -36.03 5.98
C SER A 126 -4.07 -36.47 4.59
N VAL A 127 -3.25 -36.15 3.58
CA VAL A 127 -3.30 -36.78 2.27
C VAL A 127 -2.39 -38.00 2.29
N GLY A 128 -2.97 -39.20 2.17
CA GLY A 128 -2.24 -40.46 1.96
C GLY A 128 -1.76 -40.51 0.52
N VAL A 129 -0.47 -40.24 0.32
CA VAL A 129 0.13 -40.00 -1.00
C VAL A 129 0.29 -41.29 -1.78
N ARG A 130 -0.16 -41.27 -3.04
CA ARG A 130 0.04 -42.34 -4.02
C ARG A 130 1.05 -41.92 -5.10
N GLU A 131 0.99 -40.67 -5.57
CA GLU A 131 1.95 -40.12 -6.52
C GLU A 131 2.49 -38.80 -5.97
N LEU A 132 3.80 -38.59 -6.08
CA LEU A 132 4.48 -37.37 -5.67
C LEU A 132 5.26 -36.83 -6.86
N ARG A 133 5.06 -35.56 -7.20
CA ARG A 133 5.77 -34.89 -8.29
C ARG A 133 6.51 -33.65 -7.79
N LEU A 134 7.70 -33.41 -8.33
CA LEU A 134 8.41 -32.14 -8.14
C LEU A 134 7.87 -31.11 -9.13
N LEU A 135 7.51 -29.93 -8.66
CA LEU A 135 7.10 -28.78 -9.48
C LEU A 135 8.20 -27.73 -9.59
N THR A 136 9.02 -27.56 -8.54
CA THR A 136 10.12 -26.58 -8.54
C THR A 136 11.19 -26.99 -7.55
N LYS A 137 12.41 -27.16 -8.00
CA LYS A 137 13.57 -27.33 -7.14
C LYS A 137 14.05 -26.00 -6.62
N SER A 138 13.98 -25.78 -5.33
CA SER A 138 14.50 -24.59 -4.65
C SER A 138 16.01 -24.70 -4.48
N LEU A 139 16.79 -23.72 -4.93
CA LEU A 139 18.25 -23.74 -4.83
C LEU A 139 18.79 -23.03 -3.57
N ARG A 140 17.94 -22.23 -2.90
CA ARG A 140 18.32 -21.58 -1.63
C ARG A 140 17.43 -22.12 -0.51
N PRO A 141 17.99 -22.41 0.67
CA PRO A 141 17.18 -22.78 1.82
C PRO A 141 16.31 -21.59 2.27
N MET A 142 15.08 -21.88 2.68
CA MET A 142 14.24 -20.89 3.37
C MET A 142 14.79 -20.72 4.80
N PRO A 143 15.05 -19.50 5.26
CA PRO A 143 15.48 -19.30 6.64
C PRO A 143 14.35 -19.65 7.61
N GLU A 144 14.71 -20.15 8.78
CA GLU A 144 13.74 -20.45 9.85
C GLU A 144 13.14 -19.17 10.44
N LYS A 145 13.94 -18.09 10.49
CA LYS A 145 13.58 -16.77 10.98
C LYS A 145 14.16 -15.68 10.11
N LEU A 146 13.44 -14.60 9.96
CA LEU A 146 13.89 -13.38 9.30
C LEU A 146 13.41 -12.19 10.12
N GLU A 147 14.30 -11.67 11.00
CA GLU A 147 13.98 -10.65 12.01
C GLU A 147 14.53 -9.26 11.63
N ASN A 148 15.66 -9.22 10.91
CA ASN A 148 16.27 -7.95 10.51
C ASN A 148 15.33 -7.14 9.60
N LYS A 149 14.94 -5.94 10.04
CA LYS A 149 13.96 -5.08 9.36
C LYS A 149 14.36 -4.75 7.92
N GLU A 150 15.62 -4.37 7.70
CA GLU A 150 16.11 -4.01 6.37
C GLU A 150 16.14 -5.23 5.43
N GLU A 151 16.58 -6.38 5.90
CA GLU A 151 16.57 -7.61 5.12
C GLU A 151 15.15 -8.08 4.78
N ARG A 152 14.20 -7.93 5.70
CA ARG A 152 12.77 -8.20 5.46
C ARG A 152 12.21 -7.32 4.34
N LEU A 153 12.60 -6.06 4.28
CA LEU A 153 12.19 -5.14 3.22
C LEU A 153 12.83 -5.51 1.87
N ARG A 154 14.14 -5.81 1.85
CA ARG A 154 14.88 -6.16 0.63
C ARG A 154 14.47 -7.51 0.04
N ARG A 155 14.15 -8.48 0.90
CA ARG A 155 13.77 -9.83 0.51
C ARG A 155 12.32 -10.14 0.89
N ARG A 156 11.42 -9.24 0.54
CA ARG A 156 10.01 -9.33 0.90
C ARG A 156 9.36 -10.66 0.49
N TYR A 157 9.78 -11.24 -0.64
CA TYR A 157 9.34 -12.56 -1.09
C TYR A 157 9.79 -13.70 -0.15
N VAL A 158 10.88 -13.54 0.59
CA VAL A 158 11.27 -14.46 1.67
C VAL A 158 10.48 -14.15 2.92
N ASP A 159 10.39 -12.87 3.30
CA ASP A 159 9.66 -12.37 4.47
C ASP A 159 8.20 -12.90 4.49
N MET A 160 7.47 -12.78 3.38
CA MET A 160 6.10 -13.30 3.25
C MET A 160 5.97 -14.82 3.41
N ASN A 161 7.05 -15.57 3.20
CA ASN A 161 7.07 -17.01 3.41
C ASN A 161 7.39 -17.40 4.86
N VAL A 162 8.24 -16.62 5.53
CA VAL A 162 8.68 -16.86 6.90
C VAL A 162 7.73 -16.26 7.92
N ASN A 163 7.22 -15.06 7.62
CA ASN A 163 6.33 -14.26 8.46
C ASN A 163 4.94 -14.15 7.80
N PRO A 164 4.01 -15.09 8.05
CA PRO A 164 2.69 -15.12 7.39
C PRO A 164 1.87 -13.84 7.55
N GLU A 165 2.01 -13.15 8.68
CA GLU A 165 1.32 -11.89 8.97
C GLU A 165 1.61 -10.79 7.92
N VAL A 166 2.79 -10.84 7.28
CA VAL A 166 3.15 -9.90 6.19
C VAL A 166 2.30 -10.16 4.95
N ARG A 167 2.05 -11.43 4.62
CA ARG A 167 1.16 -11.79 3.50
C ARG A 167 -0.28 -11.38 3.80
N GLU A 168 -0.75 -11.63 5.02
CA GLU A 168 -2.10 -11.24 5.46
C GLU A 168 -2.30 -9.72 5.41
N ARG A 169 -1.27 -8.94 5.70
CA ARG A 169 -1.28 -7.47 5.52
C ARG A 169 -1.64 -7.07 4.09
N PHE A 170 -1.02 -7.67 3.09
CA PHE A 170 -1.30 -7.34 1.68
C PHE A 170 -2.68 -7.84 1.22
N ILE A 171 -3.20 -8.91 1.81
CA ILE A 171 -4.59 -9.33 1.61
C ILE A 171 -5.53 -8.27 2.21
N ARG A 172 -5.26 -7.76 3.43
CA ARG A 172 -6.04 -6.66 4.02
C ARG A 172 -5.94 -5.37 3.21
N ARG A 173 -4.74 -5.03 2.70
CA ARG A 173 -4.56 -3.88 1.80
C ARG A 173 -5.44 -3.99 0.54
N SER A 174 -5.52 -5.17 -0.05
CA SER A 174 -6.41 -5.43 -1.19
C SER A 174 -7.89 -5.25 -0.81
N LYS A 175 -8.30 -5.73 0.37
CA LYS A 175 -9.67 -5.54 0.89
C LYS A 175 -9.99 -4.06 1.13
N PHE A 176 -9.03 -3.29 1.66
CA PHE A 176 -9.18 -1.85 1.89
C PHE A 176 -9.52 -1.11 0.58
N TRP A 177 -8.76 -1.33 -0.48
CA TRP A 177 -9.00 -0.69 -1.76
C TRP A 177 -10.26 -1.22 -2.46
N GLN A 178 -10.59 -2.49 -2.28
CA GLN A 178 -11.86 -3.04 -2.78
C GLN A 178 -13.05 -2.41 -2.05
N ALA A 179 -13.01 -2.29 -0.73
CA ALA A 179 -14.06 -1.65 0.06
C ALA A 179 -14.24 -0.16 -0.31
N THR A 180 -13.13 0.53 -0.62
CA THR A 180 -13.14 1.91 -1.13
C THR A 180 -13.93 2.00 -2.45
N ARG A 181 -13.61 1.13 -3.43
CA ARG A 181 -14.34 1.08 -4.71
C ARG A 181 -15.81 0.73 -4.54
N ASP A 182 -16.09 -0.28 -3.73
CA ASP A 182 -17.47 -0.73 -3.49
C ASP A 182 -18.32 0.38 -2.88
N TYR A 183 -17.75 1.14 -1.93
CA TYR A 183 -18.44 2.27 -1.32
C TYR A 183 -18.75 3.36 -2.35
N LEU A 184 -17.76 3.82 -3.10
CA LEU A 184 -17.92 4.86 -4.12
C LEU A 184 -18.93 4.44 -5.21
N ASN A 185 -18.75 3.24 -5.76
CA ASN A 185 -19.63 2.71 -6.81
C ASN A 185 -21.09 2.61 -6.33
N SER A 186 -21.32 2.17 -5.09
CA SER A 186 -22.67 2.07 -4.51
C SER A 186 -23.35 3.42 -4.29
N HIS A 187 -22.56 4.52 -4.28
CA HIS A 187 -23.06 5.89 -4.17
C HIS A 187 -23.08 6.64 -5.52
N GLY A 188 -22.93 5.91 -6.62
CA GLY A 188 -23.07 6.44 -7.98
C GLY A 188 -21.84 7.18 -8.51
N PHE A 189 -20.67 7.00 -7.90
CA PHE A 189 -19.42 7.49 -8.47
C PHE A 189 -18.94 6.57 -9.59
N ILE A 190 -18.32 7.14 -10.62
CA ILE A 190 -17.77 6.45 -11.77
C ILE A 190 -16.23 6.48 -11.68
N GLU A 191 -15.59 5.32 -11.71
CA GLU A 191 -14.11 5.25 -11.78
C GLU A 191 -13.66 5.62 -13.18
N ILE A 192 -12.84 6.66 -13.30
CA ILE A 192 -12.24 7.10 -14.56
C ILE A 192 -10.75 7.28 -14.35
N ASN A 193 -9.97 6.43 -14.98
CA ASN A 193 -8.52 6.54 -14.88
C ASN A 193 -8.04 7.73 -15.70
N VAL A 194 -7.46 8.70 -15.03
CA VAL A 194 -6.83 9.86 -15.66
C VAL A 194 -5.34 9.60 -15.91
N PRO A 195 -4.71 10.31 -16.88
CA PRO A 195 -3.32 10.09 -17.24
C PRO A 195 -2.35 10.23 -16.04
N VAL A 196 -1.30 9.42 -16.06
CA VAL A 196 -0.17 9.52 -15.13
C VAL A 196 0.88 10.54 -15.63
N LEU A 197 1.02 10.67 -16.96
CA LEU A 197 1.92 11.65 -17.58
C LEU A 197 1.16 12.95 -17.81
N GLU A 198 1.72 14.05 -17.32
CA GLU A 198 1.13 15.39 -17.38
C GLU A 198 2.12 16.39 -17.97
N HIS A 199 1.59 17.40 -18.67
CA HIS A 199 2.39 18.54 -19.14
C HIS A 199 2.64 19.57 -18.05
N THR A 200 1.68 19.69 -17.13
CA THR A 200 1.68 20.61 -16.01
C THR A 200 1.17 19.87 -14.80
N THR A 201 1.88 19.92 -13.68
CA THR A 201 1.46 19.29 -12.43
C THR A 201 0.70 20.28 -11.56
N GLY A 202 -0.32 19.79 -10.84
CA GLY A 202 -1.11 20.58 -9.91
C GLY A 202 -1.91 19.71 -8.95
N GLY A 203 -2.71 20.33 -8.08
CA GLY A 203 -3.54 19.63 -7.10
C GLY A 203 -2.83 19.29 -5.78
N ALA A 204 -1.55 19.62 -5.65
CA ALA A 204 -0.80 19.44 -4.41
C ALA A 204 0.46 20.32 -4.41
N ASP A 205 1.00 20.58 -3.21
CA ASP A 205 2.33 21.14 -3.03
C ASP A 205 3.29 19.96 -2.94
N ALA A 206 4.02 19.68 -4.02
CA ALA A 206 4.97 18.57 -4.09
C ALA A 206 5.94 18.74 -5.26
N ASN A 207 7.16 18.23 -5.11
CA ASN A 207 8.15 18.20 -6.17
C ASN A 207 7.86 17.02 -7.13
N PRO A 208 7.63 17.25 -8.44
CA PRO A 208 7.31 16.19 -9.39
C PRO A 208 8.55 15.45 -9.87
N PHE A 209 8.38 14.18 -10.30
CA PHE A 209 9.35 13.50 -11.16
C PHE A 209 9.22 14.01 -12.59
N VAL A 210 10.35 14.33 -13.19
CA VAL A 210 10.45 14.80 -14.57
C VAL A 210 10.75 13.63 -15.49
N THR A 211 10.11 13.62 -16.66
CA THR A 211 10.36 12.65 -17.73
C THR A 211 10.20 13.29 -19.11
N HIS A 212 10.34 12.54 -20.19
CA HIS A 212 10.16 12.98 -21.56
C HIS A 212 9.48 11.88 -22.38
N MET A 213 9.00 12.26 -23.54
CA MET A 213 8.40 11.35 -24.52
C MET A 213 9.12 11.53 -25.86
N ASP A 214 9.85 10.52 -26.32
CA ASP A 214 10.66 10.57 -27.54
C ASP A 214 9.88 11.04 -28.79
N ALA A 215 8.61 10.63 -28.87
CA ALA A 215 7.73 11.01 -29.98
C ALA A 215 7.38 12.51 -30.03
N LEU A 216 7.55 13.24 -28.95
CA LEU A 216 7.26 14.68 -28.85
C LEU A 216 8.52 15.53 -28.69
N GLY A 217 9.68 14.96 -28.97
CA GLY A 217 10.97 15.66 -28.93
C GLY A 217 11.38 16.07 -27.51
N ASP A 218 11.87 17.31 -27.39
CA ASP A 218 12.40 17.81 -26.11
C ASP A 218 11.31 18.28 -25.12
N GLN A 219 10.03 17.98 -25.41
CA GLN A 219 8.95 18.38 -24.50
C GLN A 219 9.04 17.64 -23.19
N GLN A 220 9.10 18.40 -22.10
CA GLN A 220 9.13 17.89 -20.75
C GLN A 220 7.74 17.43 -20.32
N PHE A 221 7.70 16.29 -19.63
CA PHE A 221 6.53 15.73 -18.97
C PHE A 221 6.84 15.49 -17.50
N TYR A 222 5.78 15.32 -16.74
CA TYR A 222 5.85 15.03 -15.32
C TYR A 222 5.04 13.78 -14.99
N LEU A 223 5.46 13.04 -13.98
CA LEU A 223 4.59 12.06 -13.34
C LEU A 223 3.65 12.79 -12.39
N ARG A 224 2.36 12.52 -12.46
CA ARG A 224 1.32 13.21 -11.68
C ARG A 224 1.61 13.17 -10.18
N ILE A 225 1.38 14.28 -9.50
CA ILE A 225 1.46 14.42 -8.04
C ILE A 225 0.09 14.30 -7.36
N SER A 226 -1.00 14.44 -8.11
CA SER A 226 -2.41 14.37 -7.71
C SER A 226 -3.28 13.91 -8.88
N HIS A 227 -4.52 13.55 -8.61
CA HIS A 227 -5.54 13.24 -9.64
C HIS A 227 -6.47 14.44 -9.85
N GLU A 228 -6.33 15.51 -9.10
CA GLU A 228 -7.27 16.61 -8.88
C GLU A 228 -7.67 17.32 -10.17
N LEU A 229 -6.71 17.97 -10.86
CA LEU A 229 -7.05 18.83 -12.00
C LEU A 229 -7.69 18.06 -13.16
N PRO A 230 -7.22 16.86 -13.56
CA PRO A 230 -7.89 16.04 -14.55
C PRO A 230 -9.32 15.62 -14.15
N LEU A 231 -9.55 15.25 -12.87
CA LEU A 231 -10.88 14.86 -12.40
C LEU A 231 -11.85 16.06 -12.36
N LYS A 232 -11.37 17.24 -12.01
CA LYS A 232 -12.18 18.49 -12.09
C LYS A 232 -12.54 18.84 -13.54
N ARG A 233 -11.65 18.59 -14.51
CA ARG A 233 -12.00 18.74 -15.93
C ARG A 233 -13.14 17.82 -16.34
N LEU A 234 -13.24 16.62 -15.75
CA LEU A 234 -14.40 15.74 -15.99
C LEU A 234 -15.69 16.30 -15.38
N ILE A 235 -15.62 16.98 -14.23
CA ILE A 235 -16.79 17.71 -13.68
C ILE A 235 -17.21 18.84 -14.64
N GLY A 236 -16.26 19.62 -15.15
CA GLY A 236 -16.53 20.64 -16.18
C GLY A 236 -17.08 20.05 -17.49
N ALA A 237 -16.71 18.82 -17.83
CA ALA A 237 -17.21 18.07 -18.98
C ALA A 237 -18.62 17.47 -18.78
N GLY A 238 -19.23 17.64 -17.60
CA GLY A 238 -20.61 17.24 -17.31
C GLY A 238 -20.78 15.94 -16.56
N PHE A 239 -19.71 15.33 -16.04
CA PHE A 239 -19.83 14.23 -15.07
C PHE A 239 -20.23 14.78 -13.70
N GLU A 240 -21.17 14.13 -13.02
CA GLU A 240 -21.61 14.59 -11.70
C GLU A 240 -20.80 13.97 -10.54
N LYS A 241 -20.35 12.71 -10.68
CA LYS A 241 -19.58 12.01 -9.65
C LYS A 241 -18.52 11.14 -10.30
N VAL A 242 -17.28 11.47 -10.07
CA VAL A 242 -16.11 10.74 -10.61
C VAL A 242 -15.07 10.47 -9.54
N TYR A 243 -14.31 9.41 -9.73
CA TYR A 243 -13.10 9.16 -8.94
C TYR A 243 -12.03 8.44 -9.76
N ASP A 244 -10.78 8.57 -9.33
CA ASP A 244 -9.66 7.75 -9.80
C ASP A 244 -8.94 7.15 -8.59
N LEU A 245 -8.54 5.89 -8.71
CA LEU A 245 -7.76 5.16 -7.72
C LEU A 245 -6.52 4.61 -8.41
N GLY A 246 -5.39 5.23 -8.14
CA GLY A 246 -4.15 4.86 -8.81
C GLY A 246 -2.90 5.46 -8.15
N PRO A 247 -1.72 5.22 -8.73
CA PRO A 247 -0.47 5.74 -8.22
C PRO A 247 -0.37 7.26 -8.42
N ARG A 248 0.29 7.92 -7.44
CA ARG A 248 0.82 9.27 -7.56
C ARG A 248 2.28 9.29 -7.11
N PHE A 249 3.01 10.29 -7.58
CA PHE A 249 4.46 10.35 -7.50
C PHE A 249 4.90 11.68 -6.92
N ARG A 250 5.74 11.66 -5.87
CA ARG A 250 6.28 12.86 -5.24
C ARG A 250 7.76 12.66 -5.00
N ASN A 251 8.59 13.48 -5.62
CA ASN A 251 10.04 13.41 -5.52
C ASN A 251 10.55 14.17 -4.28
N GLU A 252 10.11 13.70 -3.13
CA GLU A 252 10.38 14.28 -1.82
C GLU A 252 11.26 13.35 -0.97
N ASN A 253 11.51 13.76 0.28
CA ASN A 253 12.26 12.97 1.23
C ASN A 253 11.57 11.62 1.53
N TYR A 254 12.38 10.59 1.52
CA TYR A 254 12.00 9.22 1.84
C TYR A 254 12.01 8.99 3.36
N SER A 255 10.88 8.65 3.94
CA SER A 255 10.74 8.47 5.39
C SER A 255 9.87 7.26 5.75
N ASP A 256 9.66 7.04 7.04
CA ASP A 256 8.73 6.01 7.53
C ASP A 256 7.25 6.34 7.22
N GLU A 257 6.94 7.58 6.85
CA GLU A 257 5.58 8.04 6.53
C GLU A 257 5.38 8.38 5.05
N HIS A 258 6.46 8.49 4.25
CA HIS A 258 6.41 8.96 2.88
C HIS A 258 7.17 8.03 1.93
N LEU A 259 6.54 7.73 0.81
CA LEU A 259 7.14 7.02 -0.32
C LEU A 259 7.05 7.89 -1.58
N PRO A 260 8.05 7.82 -2.47
CA PRO A 260 8.04 8.56 -3.72
C PRO A 260 6.91 8.12 -4.69
N GLU A 261 6.44 6.89 -4.53
CA GLU A 261 5.30 6.31 -5.24
C GLU A 261 4.36 5.66 -4.24
N HIS A 262 3.08 5.99 -4.29
CA HIS A 262 2.05 5.39 -3.45
C HIS A 262 0.67 5.49 -4.10
N ILE A 263 -0.24 4.60 -3.71
CA ILE A 263 -1.62 4.62 -4.20
C ILE A 263 -2.42 5.70 -3.46
N ALA A 264 -3.22 6.43 -4.21
CA ALA A 264 -4.19 7.37 -3.70
C ALA A 264 -5.55 7.19 -4.39
N MET A 265 -6.59 7.69 -3.77
CA MET A 265 -7.92 7.81 -4.32
C MET A 265 -8.35 9.27 -4.18
N GLU A 266 -8.87 9.83 -5.25
CA GLU A 266 -9.50 11.15 -5.24
C GLU A 266 -10.87 11.04 -5.91
N TRP A 267 -11.88 11.68 -5.30
CA TRP A 267 -13.23 11.77 -5.87
C TRP A 267 -13.72 13.22 -5.91
N TYR A 268 -14.59 13.52 -6.88
CA TYR A 268 -15.22 14.81 -7.07
C TYR A 268 -16.73 14.61 -7.33
N ALA A 269 -17.56 15.44 -6.66
CA ALA A 269 -19.01 15.40 -6.78
C ALA A 269 -19.57 16.80 -7.07
N ALA A 270 -20.20 16.95 -8.23
CA ALA A 270 -20.91 18.17 -8.59
C ALA A 270 -22.11 18.41 -7.66
N TYR A 271 -22.42 19.68 -7.42
CA TYR A 271 -23.53 20.15 -6.60
C TYR A 271 -23.44 19.81 -5.12
N TRP A 272 -22.26 19.34 -4.65
CA TRP A 272 -21.96 19.12 -3.24
C TRP A 272 -21.12 20.27 -2.67
N ASP A 273 -21.33 20.57 -1.38
CA ASP A 273 -20.48 21.42 -0.58
C ASP A 273 -19.56 20.60 0.34
N TRP A 274 -18.62 21.27 1.01
CA TRP A 274 -17.67 20.63 1.93
C TRP A 274 -18.36 19.94 3.12
N LYS A 275 -19.53 20.43 3.59
CA LYS A 275 -20.28 19.79 4.70
C LYS A 275 -20.91 18.47 4.26
N GLN A 276 -21.40 18.38 3.00
CA GLN A 276 -21.87 17.12 2.42
C GLN A 276 -20.69 16.15 2.22
N GLY A 277 -19.57 16.64 1.69
CA GLY A 277 -18.33 15.85 1.54
C GLY A 277 -17.81 15.30 2.87
N MET A 278 -17.78 16.12 3.92
CA MET A 278 -17.36 15.74 5.26
C MET A 278 -18.20 14.59 5.84
N ARG A 279 -19.56 14.71 5.79
CA ARG A 279 -20.45 13.64 6.24
C ARG A 279 -20.32 12.36 5.42
N PHE A 280 -20.15 12.49 4.10
CA PHE A 280 -19.93 11.35 3.21
C PHE A 280 -18.65 10.62 3.57
N MET A 281 -17.57 11.36 3.80
CA MET A 281 -16.29 10.76 4.16
C MET A 281 -16.29 10.12 5.55
N GLU A 282 -16.95 10.70 6.54
CA GLU A 282 -17.10 10.06 7.84
C GLU A 282 -17.75 8.67 7.72
N SER A 283 -18.85 8.59 6.95
CA SER A 283 -19.53 7.33 6.67
C SER A 283 -18.64 6.34 5.89
N MET A 284 -17.91 6.84 4.90
CA MET A 284 -16.99 6.04 4.09
C MET A 284 -15.84 5.44 4.93
N TYR A 285 -15.20 6.23 5.81
CA TYR A 285 -14.17 5.72 6.71
C TYR A 285 -14.70 4.58 7.57
N LYS A 286 -15.87 4.75 8.18
CA LYS A 286 -16.50 3.72 9.02
C LYS A 286 -16.75 2.43 8.24
N ASP A 287 -17.32 2.51 7.05
CA ASP A 287 -17.62 1.34 6.19
C ASP A 287 -16.33 0.63 5.74
N VAL A 288 -15.37 1.40 5.20
CA VAL A 288 -14.11 0.83 4.69
C VAL A 288 -13.29 0.16 5.79
N LEU A 289 -13.17 0.80 6.96
CA LEU A 289 -12.43 0.25 8.09
C LEU A 289 -13.12 -0.99 8.66
N GLN A 290 -14.45 -0.96 8.82
CA GLN A 290 -15.21 -2.12 9.26
C GLN A 290 -15.06 -3.32 8.31
N LYS A 291 -15.13 -3.10 7.00
CA LYS A 291 -14.95 -4.15 6.00
C LYS A 291 -13.51 -4.69 5.96
N THR A 292 -12.53 -3.82 6.18
CA THR A 292 -11.10 -4.18 6.10
C THR A 292 -10.63 -4.92 7.35
N PHE A 293 -10.94 -4.37 8.52
CA PHE A 293 -10.37 -4.81 9.81
C PHE A 293 -11.38 -5.52 10.71
N GLY A 294 -12.68 -5.43 10.42
CA GLY A 294 -13.74 -6.03 11.23
C GLY A 294 -14.05 -5.29 12.53
N THR A 295 -13.47 -4.09 12.72
CA THR A 295 -13.64 -3.25 13.91
C THR A 295 -13.57 -1.78 13.57
N LEU A 296 -14.15 -0.94 14.44
CA LEU A 296 -14.00 0.52 14.43
C LEU A 296 -13.23 1.04 15.66
N GLN A 297 -12.71 0.15 16.50
CA GLN A 297 -11.90 0.49 17.67
C GLN A 297 -10.47 0.00 17.44
N PHE A 298 -9.50 0.91 17.60
CA PHE A 298 -8.11 0.68 17.25
C PHE A 298 -7.16 1.16 18.35
N GLN A 299 -6.09 0.39 18.57
CA GLN A 299 -4.91 0.83 19.29
C GLN A 299 -3.84 1.22 18.26
N LEU A 300 -3.62 2.53 18.06
CA LEU A 300 -2.70 3.08 17.07
C LEU A 300 -1.51 3.75 17.78
N GLY A 301 -0.42 3.03 17.93
CA GLY A 301 0.71 3.48 18.72
C GLY A 301 0.30 3.81 20.17
N LYS A 302 0.44 5.08 20.56
CA LYS A 302 0.03 5.57 21.90
C LYS A 302 -1.47 5.88 22.03
N PHE A 303 -2.25 5.83 20.95
CA PHE A 303 -3.63 6.29 20.91
C PHE A 303 -4.64 5.15 20.91
N ASN A 304 -5.70 5.33 21.71
CA ASN A 304 -6.94 4.57 21.59
C ASN A 304 -7.91 5.37 20.72
N VAL A 305 -8.30 4.85 19.56
CA VAL A 305 -9.12 5.54 18.58
C VAL A 305 -10.42 4.76 18.38
N ASP A 306 -11.55 5.43 18.60
CA ASP A 306 -12.88 4.89 18.32
C ASP A 306 -13.50 5.67 17.12
N MET A 307 -13.59 4.99 15.98
CA MET A 307 -14.14 5.54 14.74
C MET A 307 -15.67 5.45 14.66
N SER A 308 -16.33 4.82 15.63
CA SER A 308 -17.79 4.53 15.58
C SER A 308 -18.67 5.74 15.90
N GLY A 309 -18.19 6.63 16.77
CA GLY A 309 -18.92 7.83 17.21
C GLY A 309 -19.03 8.92 16.14
N GLU A 310 -19.70 10.01 16.49
CA GLU A 310 -19.68 11.26 15.73
C GLU A 310 -18.34 11.96 15.95
N TRP A 311 -17.74 12.51 14.90
CA TRP A 311 -16.43 13.11 14.98
C TRP A 311 -16.52 14.56 15.41
N GLU A 312 -15.66 14.97 16.35
CA GLU A 312 -15.55 16.37 16.74
C GLU A 312 -15.11 17.25 15.57
N VAL A 313 -15.55 18.52 15.58
CA VAL A 313 -15.16 19.52 14.59
C VAL A 313 -14.34 20.61 15.28
N TRP A 314 -13.10 20.81 14.82
CA TRP A 314 -12.17 21.79 15.34
C TRP A 314 -11.89 22.89 14.32
N ASP A 315 -12.01 24.14 14.76
CA ASP A 315 -11.60 25.30 13.97
C ASP A 315 -10.10 25.53 14.03
N TYR A 316 -9.46 25.66 12.87
CA TYR A 316 -8.02 25.78 12.76
C TYR A 316 -7.45 26.96 13.59
N ALA A 317 -8.03 28.17 13.43
CA ALA A 317 -7.55 29.37 14.11
C ALA A 317 -7.81 29.29 15.62
N GLU A 318 -8.95 28.73 16.03
CA GLU A 318 -9.28 28.57 17.45
C GLU A 318 -8.32 27.61 18.15
N VAL A 319 -7.95 26.49 17.49
CA VAL A 319 -6.99 25.53 18.04
C VAL A 319 -5.63 26.15 18.24
N ILE A 320 -5.11 26.90 17.26
CA ILE A 320 -3.82 27.61 17.36
C ILE A 320 -3.88 28.67 18.48
N ARG A 321 -4.96 29.44 18.53
CA ARG A 321 -5.16 30.47 19.58
C ARG A 321 -5.19 29.85 20.97
N LYS A 322 -5.91 28.75 21.13
CA LYS A 322 -6.05 28.04 22.43
C LYS A 322 -4.70 27.52 22.93
N HIS A 323 -3.85 26.99 22.04
CA HIS A 323 -2.58 26.37 22.44
C HIS A 323 -1.43 27.36 22.59
N TYR A 324 -1.38 28.39 21.73
CA TYR A 324 -0.23 29.28 21.64
C TYR A 324 -0.54 30.76 21.91
N GLY A 325 -1.83 31.13 21.98
CA GLY A 325 -2.27 32.51 22.12
C GLY A 325 -2.10 33.35 20.86
N ILE A 326 -1.82 32.73 19.70
CA ILE A 326 -1.60 33.41 18.42
C ILE A 326 -2.91 33.57 17.68
N ASP A 327 -3.18 34.77 17.17
CA ASP A 327 -4.20 35.06 16.18
C ASP A 327 -3.59 34.92 14.78
N VAL A 328 -3.93 33.81 14.08
CA VAL A 328 -3.33 33.47 12.78
C VAL A 328 -3.56 34.53 11.68
N TYR A 329 -4.53 35.42 11.84
CA TYR A 329 -4.87 36.48 10.89
C TYR A 329 -4.20 37.83 11.22
N ASN A 330 -3.75 38.02 12.47
CA ASN A 330 -3.19 39.27 12.94
C ASN A 330 -1.87 39.06 13.70
N THR A 331 -1.00 38.19 13.18
CA THR A 331 0.29 37.87 13.78
C THR A 331 1.45 38.35 12.91
N THR A 332 2.66 38.44 13.51
CA THR A 332 3.91 38.73 12.80
C THR A 332 4.82 37.49 12.79
N ILE A 333 5.78 37.50 11.86
CA ILE A 333 6.75 36.40 11.78
C ILE A 333 7.57 36.28 13.06
N GLU A 334 7.91 37.42 13.71
CA GLU A 334 8.66 37.47 14.97
C GLU A 334 7.88 36.85 16.13
N GLU A 335 6.56 37.11 16.19
CA GLU A 335 5.68 36.55 17.21
C GLU A 335 5.58 35.03 17.06
N VAL A 336 5.33 34.55 15.85
CA VAL A 336 5.25 33.09 15.57
C VAL A 336 6.60 32.41 15.80
N ALA A 337 7.71 33.03 15.35
CA ALA A 337 9.06 32.51 15.58
C ALA A 337 9.41 32.42 17.07
N THR A 338 8.93 33.38 17.87
CA THR A 338 9.10 33.33 19.33
C THR A 338 8.39 32.12 19.91
N LYS A 339 7.15 31.85 19.48
CA LYS A 339 6.40 30.68 19.92
C LYS A 339 7.03 29.37 19.47
N LEU A 340 7.51 29.29 18.23
CA LEU A 340 8.25 28.10 17.78
C LEU A 340 9.43 27.77 18.68
N LYS A 341 10.23 28.79 19.06
CA LYS A 341 11.38 28.64 19.98
C LYS A 341 10.94 28.22 21.38
N GLU A 342 9.86 28.79 21.94
CA GLU A 342 9.30 28.39 23.24
C GLU A 342 8.96 26.90 23.31
N TYR A 343 8.50 26.33 22.18
CA TYR A 343 8.13 24.92 22.07
C TYR A 343 9.24 24.04 21.47
N ASN A 344 10.49 24.56 21.38
CA ASN A 344 11.65 23.86 20.81
C ASN A 344 11.43 23.36 19.37
N LEU A 345 10.70 24.13 18.58
CA LEU A 345 10.47 23.86 17.16
C LEU A 345 11.48 24.64 16.31
N GLU A 346 11.85 24.06 15.18
CA GLU A 346 12.84 24.62 14.28
C GLU A 346 12.33 25.90 13.58
N VAL A 347 13.16 26.94 13.54
CA VAL A 347 12.90 28.21 12.86
C VAL A 347 13.94 28.37 11.76
N GLU A 348 13.51 28.36 10.53
CA GLU A 348 14.37 28.61 9.37
C GLU A 348 14.30 30.07 8.94
N LYS A 349 15.41 30.58 8.35
CA LYS A 349 15.46 31.97 7.87
C LYS A 349 14.50 32.26 6.73
N THR A 350 14.10 31.22 6.02
CA THR A 350 13.21 31.27 4.86
C THR A 350 11.75 31.02 5.21
N ASP A 351 11.43 30.79 6.50
CA ASP A 351 10.07 30.55 6.93
C ASP A 351 9.16 31.77 6.72
N SER A 352 8.09 31.54 5.99
CA SER A 352 6.97 32.48 5.90
C SER A 352 6.00 32.30 7.09
N ILE A 353 5.10 33.26 7.33
CA ILE A 353 4.06 33.16 8.36
C ILE A 353 3.24 31.87 8.16
N PRO A 354 2.73 31.54 6.94
CA PRO A 354 2.03 30.28 6.70
C PRO A 354 2.79 29.02 7.11
N ARG A 355 4.07 28.92 6.71
CA ARG A 355 4.92 27.77 7.06
C ARG A 355 5.17 27.68 8.56
N SER A 356 5.37 28.82 9.21
CA SER A 356 5.57 28.88 10.66
C SER A 356 4.32 28.47 11.45
N ILE A 357 3.14 28.89 11.02
CA ILE A 357 1.87 28.50 11.61
C ILE A 357 1.62 27.00 11.40
N ASP A 358 1.93 26.46 10.22
CA ASP A 358 1.83 25.02 9.93
C ASP A 358 2.73 24.18 10.83
N LYS A 359 3.96 24.66 11.15
CA LYS A 359 4.84 24.01 12.14
C LYS A 359 4.19 23.95 13.54
N LEU A 360 3.51 25.02 13.96
CA LEU A 360 2.75 25.03 15.23
C LEU A 360 1.59 24.00 15.18
N TRP A 361 0.83 23.98 14.11
CA TRP A 361 -0.24 23.01 13.93
C TRP A 361 0.28 21.57 13.93
N LYS A 362 1.35 21.29 13.19
CA LYS A 362 1.99 19.96 13.18
C LYS A 362 2.45 19.51 14.57
N ASN A 363 2.80 20.46 15.45
CA ASN A 363 3.14 20.13 16.83
C ASN A 363 1.91 19.76 17.66
N ILE A 364 0.79 20.49 17.52
CA ILE A 364 -0.46 20.17 18.24
C ILE A 364 -0.97 18.80 17.83
N ARG A 365 -1.07 18.53 16.51
CA ARG A 365 -1.72 17.33 16.00
C ARG A 365 -1.07 16.02 16.45
N LYS A 366 0.23 16.04 16.80
CA LYS A 366 0.98 14.87 17.29
C LYS A 366 0.37 14.23 18.54
N ASP A 367 -0.42 14.97 19.30
CA ASP A 367 -1.06 14.52 20.54
C ASP A 367 -2.58 14.31 20.39
N VAL A 368 -3.11 14.48 19.18
CA VAL A 368 -4.53 14.29 18.89
C VAL A 368 -4.79 12.81 18.60
N ALA A 369 -5.56 12.14 19.43
CA ALA A 369 -6.03 10.78 19.18
C ALA A 369 -7.03 10.76 17.99
N GLY A 370 -7.98 11.68 17.98
CA GLY A 370 -9.06 11.73 17.01
C GLY A 370 -10.06 10.59 17.17
N PRO A 371 -10.96 10.41 16.20
CA PRO A 371 -11.09 11.21 14.99
C PRO A 371 -11.65 12.60 15.22
N VAL A 372 -11.04 13.61 14.61
CA VAL A 372 -11.58 14.99 14.59
C VAL A 372 -11.50 15.55 13.17
N TRP A 373 -12.48 16.39 12.82
CA TRP A 373 -12.45 17.20 11.61
C TRP A 373 -11.80 18.55 11.89
N LEU A 374 -10.74 18.90 11.17
CA LEU A 374 -10.15 20.23 11.14
C LEU A 374 -10.77 21.02 10.01
N VAL A 375 -11.36 22.18 10.31
CA VAL A 375 -12.07 23.03 9.34
C VAL A 375 -11.60 24.49 9.39
N ASN A 376 -12.12 25.32 8.49
CA ASN A 376 -11.82 26.76 8.43
C ASN A 376 -10.32 27.05 8.31
N THR A 377 -9.63 26.31 7.46
CA THR A 377 -8.23 26.53 7.18
C THR A 377 -8.01 27.92 6.56
N PRO A 378 -6.95 28.65 6.92
CA PRO A 378 -6.65 29.94 6.31
C PRO A 378 -6.50 29.87 4.79
N LYS A 379 -7.01 30.90 4.08
CA LYS A 379 -7.05 30.97 2.62
C LYS A 379 -5.65 30.84 1.98
N PHE A 380 -4.64 31.43 2.60
CA PHE A 380 -3.27 31.49 2.07
C PHE A 380 -2.55 30.12 1.97
N ILE A 381 -3.11 29.07 2.56
CA ILE A 381 -2.57 27.69 2.47
C ILE A 381 -3.45 26.74 1.64
N SER A 382 -4.37 27.27 0.82
CA SER A 382 -5.34 26.44 0.09
C SER A 382 -5.71 27.06 -1.26
N PRO A 383 -4.83 27.03 -2.27
CA PRO A 383 -5.00 27.77 -3.51
C PRO A 383 -6.16 27.26 -4.40
N LEU A 384 -6.63 26.03 -4.22
CA LEU A 384 -7.68 25.41 -5.02
C LEU A 384 -9.04 25.33 -4.32
N SER A 385 -9.11 25.74 -3.05
CA SER A 385 -10.31 25.67 -2.23
C SER A 385 -11.14 26.95 -2.33
N LYS A 386 -12.46 26.81 -2.32
CA LYS A 386 -13.39 27.96 -2.35
C LYS A 386 -13.28 28.79 -1.07
N THR A 387 -13.25 30.10 -1.22
CA THR A 387 -13.29 31.04 -0.07
C THR A 387 -14.61 30.85 0.67
N ASN A 388 -14.53 30.79 2.02
CA ASN A 388 -15.73 30.69 2.86
C ASN A 388 -16.47 32.06 2.85
N PRO A 389 -17.75 32.10 2.42
CA PRO A 389 -18.48 33.36 2.34
C PRO A 389 -18.80 33.97 3.73
N GLU A 390 -18.84 33.16 4.78
CA GLU A 390 -19.09 33.61 6.16
C GLU A 390 -17.81 34.20 6.81
N ASN A 391 -16.63 33.74 6.37
CA ASN A 391 -15.34 34.25 6.82
C ASN A 391 -14.32 34.24 5.67
N PRO A 392 -14.15 35.35 4.95
CA PRO A 392 -13.28 35.44 3.76
C PRO A 392 -11.80 35.18 3.99
N GLU A 393 -11.32 35.16 5.23
CA GLU A 393 -9.96 34.79 5.60
C GLU A 393 -9.74 33.27 5.55
N THR A 394 -10.82 32.48 5.46
CA THR A 394 -10.81 31.02 5.46
C THR A 394 -11.33 30.46 4.15
N VAL A 395 -11.10 29.14 3.99
CA VAL A 395 -11.66 28.34 2.90
C VAL A 395 -12.57 27.25 3.42
N GLU A 396 -13.49 26.81 2.57
CA GLU A 396 -14.38 25.68 2.82
C GLU A 396 -13.65 24.34 2.69
N ARG A 397 -12.76 24.04 3.63
CA ARG A 397 -11.87 22.87 3.66
C ARG A 397 -12.09 22.04 4.92
N PHE A 398 -11.93 20.72 4.81
CA PHE A 398 -12.04 19.78 5.91
C PHE A 398 -10.97 18.68 5.80
N GLN A 399 -10.34 18.36 6.94
CA GLN A 399 -9.29 17.34 7.03
C GLN A 399 -9.52 16.50 8.29
N PRO A 400 -9.44 15.15 8.21
CA PRO A 400 -9.52 14.32 9.41
C PRO A 400 -8.14 14.23 10.07
N VAL A 401 -8.11 14.40 11.37
CA VAL A 401 -6.94 14.15 12.20
C VAL A 401 -7.20 12.92 13.06
N ILE A 402 -6.38 11.88 12.86
CA ILE A 402 -6.51 10.58 13.50
C ILE A 402 -5.12 10.10 13.88
N ALA A 403 -4.94 9.69 15.13
CA ALA A 403 -3.66 9.19 15.65
C ALA A 403 -2.46 10.10 15.32
N GLY A 404 -2.62 11.42 15.50
CA GLY A 404 -1.59 12.41 15.24
C GLY A 404 -1.32 12.71 13.76
N SER A 405 -2.12 12.18 12.84
CA SER A 405 -1.91 12.29 11.40
C SER A 405 -3.13 12.86 10.68
N GLU A 406 -2.88 13.72 9.67
CA GLU A 406 -3.88 14.12 8.70
C GLU A 406 -4.04 13.01 7.66
N LEU A 407 -5.22 12.41 7.60
CA LEU A 407 -5.46 11.21 6.80
C LEU A 407 -6.35 11.45 5.57
N GLY A 408 -6.36 12.65 5.06
CA GLY A 408 -7.06 13.05 3.86
C GLY A 408 -7.28 14.55 3.81
N ASN A 409 -7.81 15.03 2.70
CA ASN A 409 -8.06 16.44 2.45
C ASN A 409 -9.22 16.59 1.48
N GLY A 410 -10.14 17.49 1.78
CA GLY A 410 -11.25 17.82 0.91
C GLY A 410 -11.75 19.24 1.11
N PHE A 411 -12.43 19.76 0.11
CA PHE A 411 -12.94 21.13 0.12
C PHE A 411 -14.07 21.32 -0.90
N SER A 412 -14.84 22.42 -0.74
CA SER A 412 -15.59 22.97 -1.85
C SER A 412 -14.64 23.52 -2.88
N GLU A 413 -14.85 23.17 -4.14
CA GLU A 413 -13.94 23.50 -5.23
C GLU A 413 -14.04 24.97 -5.63
N LEU A 414 -12.90 25.63 -5.82
CA LEU A 414 -12.87 26.95 -6.44
C LEU A 414 -13.27 26.81 -7.92
N ASN A 415 -14.35 27.48 -8.29
CA ASN A 415 -14.91 27.44 -9.65
C ASN A 415 -15.04 28.82 -10.31
N ASP A 416 -14.42 29.85 -9.69
CA ASP A 416 -14.27 31.18 -10.27
C ASP A 416 -12.95 31.24 -11.06
N PRO A 417 -12.99 31.36 -12.42
CA PRO A 417 -11.78 31.36 -13.23
C PRO A 417 -10.84 32.55 -12.93
N ILE A 418 -11.40 33.70 -12.54
CA ILE A 418 -10.59 34.89 -12.25
C ILE A 418 -9.85 34.74 -10.91
N ASP A 419 -10.55 34.30 -9.86
CA ASP A 419 -9.91 34.02 -8.56
C ASP A 419 -8.86 32.90 -8.72
N GLN A 420 -9.16 31.84 -9.49
CA GLN A 420 -8.23 30.75 -9.72
C GLN A 420 -6.98 31.20 -10.46
N LEU A 421 -7.11 32.03 -11.50
CA LEU A 421 -5.96 32.57 -12.24
C LEU A 421 -5.08 33.39 -11.28
N ASN A 422 -5.67 34.28 -10.47
CA ASN A 422 -4.91 35.10 -9.54
C ASN A 422 -4.10 34.23 -8.56
N ARG A 423 -4.71 33.18 -8.01
CA ARG A 423 -4.01 32.26 -7.09
C ARG A 423 -2.92 31.45 -7.78
N PHE A 424 -3.10 31.03 -9.02
CA PHE A 424 -2.05 30.37 -9.79
C PHE A 424 -0.89 31.33 -10.10
N LEU A 425 -1.15 32.62 -10.37
CA LEU A 425 -0.10 33.62 -10.55
C LEU A 425 0.71 33.84 -9.26
N GLU A 426 0.05 33.84 -8.10
CA GLU A 426 0.73 33.89 -6.80
C GLU A 426 1.63 32.64 -6.58
N GLN A 427 1.12 31.45 -6.89
CA GLN A 427 1.89 30.21 -6.81
C GLN A 427 3.09 30.22 -7.77
N GLN A 428 2.91 30.70 -9.00
CA GLN A 428 3.99 30.81 -9.97
C GLN A 428 5.08 31.79 -9.49
N GLN A 429 4.71 32.89 -8.86
CA GLN A 429 5.67 33.83 -8.27
C GLN A 429 6.49 33.18 -7.14
N MET A 430 5.87 32.34 -6.29
CA MET A 430 6.57 31.57 -5.27
C MET A 430 7.55 30.59 -5.90
N ARG A 431 7.14 29.91 -6.98
CA ARG A 431 8.00 28.99 -7.73
C ARG A 431 9.19 29.68 -8.38
N ASP A 432 8.96 30.85 -8.99
CA ASP A 432 10.02 31.67 -9.60
C ASP A 432 11.01 32.21 -8.54
N ALA A 433 10.53 32.36 -7.29
CA ALA A 433 11.37 32.73 -6.15
C ALA A 433 12.12 31.54 -5.52
N GLY A 434 11.97 30.30 -6.07
CA GLY A 434 12.70 29.12 -5.67
C GLY A 434 11.92 28.10 -4.81
N ASP A 435 10.62 28.27 -4.66
CA ASP A 435 9.76 27.28 -4.00
C ASP A 435 9.34 26.19 -5.02
N GLU A 436 10.11 25.11 -5.10
CA GLU A 436 9.89 24.02 -6.05
C GLU A 436 8.60 23.23 -5.79
N GLU A 437 8.01 23.33 -4.59
CA GLU A 437 6.78 22.66 -4.21
C GLU A 437 5.52 23.46 -4.62
N ALA A 438 5.66 24.78 -4.87
CA ALA A 438 4.56 25.62 -5.32
C ALA A 438 3.99 25.14 -6.65
N MET A 439 2.66 25.30 -6.82
CA MET A 439 1.95 24.81 -8.03
C MET A 439 2.40 25.53 -9.30
N MET A 440 2.40 24.80 -10.41
CA MET A 440 2.60 25.37 -11.74
C MET A 440 1.33 26.09 -12.20
N LEU A 441 1.51 27.16 -12.98
CA LEU A 441 0.40 27.81 -13.68
C LEU A 441 -0.16 26.91 -14.76
N ASP A 442 -1.41 26.48 -14.60
CA ASP A 442 -2.16 25.66 -15.56
C ASP A 442 -3.25 26.51 -16.25
N ILE A 443 -2.89 27.11 -17.39
CA ILE A 443 -3.81 27.96 -18.16
C ILE A 443 -4.94 27.14 -18.81
N ASP A 444 -4.68 25.90 -19.22
CA ASP A 444 -5.70 25.02 -19.79
C ASP A 444 -6.80 24.68 -18.76
N TYR A 445 -6.40 24.56 -17.48
CA TYR A 445 -7.37 24.39 -16.40
C TYR A 445 -8.21 25.67 -16.18
N VAL A 446 -7.59 26.86 -16.24
CA VAL A 446 -8.33 28.13 -16.12
C VAL A 446 -9.31 28.28 -17.29
N GLU A 447 -8.89 27.98 -18.53
CA GLU A 447 -9.75 27.98 -19.71
C GLU A 447 -10.96 27.04 -19.54
N MET A 448 -10.75 25.85 -18.98
CA MET A 448 -11.83 24.93 -18.65
C MET A 448 -12.84 25.58 -17.67
N LEU A 449 -12.37 26.31 -16.65
CA LEU A 449 -13.25 27.02 -15.71
C LEU A 449 -14.03 28.12 -16.40
N GLU A 450 -13.50 28.78 -17.43
CA GLU A 450 -14.21 29.79 -18.24
C GLU A 450 -15.36 29.18 -19.05
N TYR A 451 -15.24 27.90 -19.47
CA TYR A 451 -16.38 27.16 -20.06
C TYR A 451 -17.41 26.76 -19.00
N GLY A 452 -17.07 26.77 -17.73
CA GLY A 452 -17.93 26.55 -16.58
C GLY A 452 -17.71 25.20 -15.91
N MET A 453 -17.52 25.25 -14.60
CA MET A 453 -17.60 24.10 -13.71
C MET A 453 -18.66 24.36 -12.65
N PRO A 454 -19.62 23.42 -12.44
CA PRO A 454 -20.64 23.58 -11.41
C PRO A 454 -20.00 23.65 -10.01
N PRO A 455 -20.71 24.17 -8.98
CA PRO A 455 -20.28 23.97 -7.60
C PRO A 455 -20.00 22.49 -7.35
N ALA A 456 -18.87 22.17 -6.74
CA ALA A 456 -18.46 20.80 -6.52
C ALA A 456 -17.69 20.67 -5.20
N CYS A 457 -17.63 19.47 -4.67
CA CYS A 457 -16.75 19.10 -3.57
C CYS A 457 -15.84 17.97 -4.00
N GLY A 458 -14.58 18.06 -3.65
CA GLY A 458 -13.59 17.03 -3.86
C GLY A 458 -12.96 16.52 -2.57
N TRP A 459 -12.36 15.35 -2.67
CA TRP A 459 -11.67 14.71 -1.58
C TRP A 459 -10.57 13.79 -2.10
N GLY A 460 -9.45 13.73 -1.36
CA GLY A 460 -8.40 12.78 -1.59
C GLY A 460 -7.83 12.16 -0.31
N TYR A 461 -7.52 10.86 -0.37
CA TYR A 461 -6.67 10.19 0.61
C TYR A 461 -5.72 9.18 -0.05
N SER A 462 -4.60 8.91 0.62
CA SER A 462 -3.63 7.91 0.17
C SER A 462 -3.69 6.65 1.01
N GLU A 463 -2.95 5.64 0.61
CA GLU A 463 -2.78 4.41 1.39
C GLU A 463 -2.10 4.62 2.76
N ARG A 464 -1.69 5.86 3.10
CA ARG A 464 -1.31 6.23 4.47
C ARG A 464 -2.42 5.94 5.48
N VAL A 465 -3.70 6.08 5.07
CA VAL A 465 -4.85 5.64 5.88
C VAL A 465 -4.69 4.17 6.26
N PHE A 466 -4.45 3.30 5.26
CA PHE A 466 -4.23 1.88 5.53
C PHE A 466 -3.02 1.64 6.43
N TRP A 467 -1.89 2.30 6.18
CA TRP A 467 -0.67 2.09 6.98
C TRP A 467 -0.86 2.44 8.46
N ILE A 468 -1.56 3.53 8.75
CA ILE A 468 -1.84 3.96 10.12
C ILE A 468 -2.71 2.93 10.83
N PHE A 469 -3.83 2.49 10.22
CA PHE A 469 -4.73 1.53 10.83
C PHE A 469 -4.15 0.10 10.89
N GLU A 470 -3.26 -0.27 10.00
CA GLU A 470 -2.48 -1.51 10.06
C GLU A 470 -1.33 -1.43 11.08
N GLY A 471 -0.97 -0.25 11.56
CA GLY A 471 0.10 -0.02 12.53
C GLY A 471 1.50 -0.26 11.97
N VAL A 472 1.74 0.13 10.70
CA VAL A 472 3.02 -0.09 10.00
C VAL A 472 3.57 1.18 9.37
N THR A 473 4.87 1.19 9.09
CA THR A 473 5.49 2.26 8.31
C THR A 473 5.13 2.17 6.84
N ALA A 474 5.29 3.25 6.10
CA ALA A 474 5.04 3.29 4.65
C ALA A 474 5.79 2.18 3.90
N ARG A 475 7.09 1.97 4.21
CA ARG A 475 7.90 0.90 3.61
C ARG A 475 7.39 -0.51 3.92
N GLU A 476 6.84 -0.71 5.09
CA GLU A 476 6.25 -1.99 5.48
C GLU A 476 4.87 -2.20 4.85
N GLY A 477 4.17 -1.12 4.52
CA GLY A 477 2.82 -1.12 3.93
C GLY A 477 2.77 -1.43 2.45
N VAL A 478 3.92 -1.41 1.74
CA VAL A 478 4.01 -1.74 0.31
C VAL A 478 4.77 -3.05 0.08
N PRO A 479 4.45 -3.81 -0.98
CA PRO A 479 5.11 -5.10 -1.24
C PRO A 479 6.61 -4.98 -1.48
N PHE A 480 7.02 -4.02 -2.31
CA PHE A 480 8.41 -3.81 -2.72
C PHE A 480 8.75 -2.32 -2.65
N PRO A 481 9.15 -1.82 -1.47
CA PRO A 481 9.53 -0.42 -1.33
C PRO A 481 10.79 -0.12 -2.18
N GLN A 482 10.87 1.09 -2.71
CA GLN A 482 12.06 1.57 -3.38
C GLN A 482 13.19 1.67 -2.35
N LEU A 483 14.24 0.88 -2.53
CA LEU A 483 15.43 0.85 -1.68
C LEU A 483 16.66 1.07 -2.55
N LYS A 484 17.69 1.71 -1.97
CA LYS A 484 19.00 1.78 -2.65
C LYS A 484 19.44 0.36 -2.99
N SER A 485 19.83 0.12 -4.25
CA SER A 485 20.35 -1.17 -4.68
C SER A 485 21.61 -1.52 -3.91
N GLU A 486 21.59 -2.70 -3.28
CA GLU A 486 22.74 -3.25 -2.58
C GLU A 486 22.85 -4.73 -2.91
N ILE A 487 24.05 -5.17 -3.23
CA ILE A 487 24.36 -6.56 -3.51
C ILE A 487 25.34 -7.04 -2.45
N ASP A 488 24.86 -7.97 -1.63
CA ASP A 488 25.68 -8.54 -0.55
C ASP A 488 26.84 -9.40 -1.09
N GLU A 489 27.88 -9.59 -0.27
CA GLU A 489 29.06 -10.37 -0.63
C GLU A 489 28.72 -11.81 -1.00
N THR A 490 27.73 -12.41 -0.35
CA THR A 490 27.27 -13.77 -0.63
C THR A 490 26.68 -13.86 -2.04
N THR A 491 25.87 -12.87 -2.43
CA THR A 491 25.29 -12.80 -3.78
C THR A 491 26.40 -12.62 -4.83
N ARG A 492 27.38 -11.77 -4.58
CA ARG A 492 28.57 -11.62 -5.48
C ARG A 492 29.36 -12.93 -5.61
N ALA A 493 29.58 -13.64 -4.50
CA ALA A 493 30.26 -14.92 -4.51
C ALA A 493 29.48 -15.99 -5.29
N ILE A 494 28.17 -15.99 -5.24
CA ILE A 494 27.32 -16.95 -5.96
C ILE A 494 27.24 -16.63 -7.46
N TYR A 495 27.34 -15.36 -7.86
CA TYR A 495 27.23 -14.91 -9.25
C TYR A 495 28.46 -14.11 -9.70
N PRO A 496 29.67 -14.71 -9.69
CA PRO A 496 30.91 -13.99 -10.02
C PRO A 496 30.96 -13.50 -11.47
N GLN A 497 30.12 -14.08 -12.36
CA GLN A 497 30.03 -13.73 -13.78
C GLN A 497 29.20 -12.46 -14.04
N VAL A 498 28.52 -11.95 -13.03
CA VAL A 498 27.68 -10.77 -13.18
C VAL A 498 28.42 -9.58 -12.58
N ASN A 499 28.74 -8.60 -13.41
CA ASN A 499 29.26 -7.29 -12.96
C ASN A 499 28.13 -6.50 -12.31
N LEU A 500 27.98 -6.66 -11.02
CA LEU A 500 26.94 -6.02 -10.22
C LEU A 500 27.51 -4.85 -9.41
#